data_e919a5135f22e232299d21240df279a8
#
_entry.id   e919a5135f22e232299d21240df279a8
#
_cell.length_a   1.000
_cell.length_b   1.000
_cell.length_c   1.000
_cell.angle_alpha   90.00
_cell.angle_beta   90.00
_cell.angle_gamma   90.00
#
_symmetry.space_group_name_H-M   'P 1'
#
loop_
_entity.id
_entity.type
_entity.pdbx_description
1 polymer ?
#
loop_
_entity_poly.entity_id
_entity_poly.type
_entity_poly.pdbx_seq_one_letter_code
_entity_poly.pdbx_strand_id
1 'polypeptide(L)'
;MKKKNISLLLVTLLVMLSSCSEFYSDEQYEHYVSFKAPTSTVSRIRLKYRKGQPSPYRLPLIVAGSTMNNKDIDVHVGIDNDTLDIYNYEHYYEREDLYYKQLPENFYSIPNYDIHIPAGECQALMDINFNFNGLDLSEKWVLPLIIKDDPSYNYTSHPRKNFNNALLWITPFNDFSGNYGTTALNVFPEDTNKPLVVDTREAYVVDENTIFFYAGAIKEKRTDRKSVV
;
A
#
# COMPACT_ATOMS: atom_id res chain seq x y z
N MET A 1 -55.17 23.30 35.24
CA MET A 1 -54.30 22.11 35.17
C MET A 1 -53.51 22.00 33.87
N LYS A 2 -53.97 22.46 32.70
CA LYS A 2 -53.23 22.29 31.41
C LYS A 2 -51.89 23.07 31.31
N LYS A 3 -51.75 24.26 31.89
CA LYS A 3 -50.51 25.08 31.81
C LYS A 3 -49.33 24.50 32.60
N LYS A 4 -49.59 23.84 33.75
CA LYS A 4 -48.53 23.21 34.56
C LYS A 4 -47.92 22.00 33.85
N ASN A 5 -48.73 21.22 33.12
CA ASN A 5 -48.26 20.03 32.41
C ASN A 5 -47.43 20.39 31.17
N ILE A 6 -47.76 21.49 30.50
CA ILE A 6 -46.98 22.01 29.37
C ILE A 6 -45.61 22.51 29.81
N SER A 7 -45.56 23.23 30.93
CA SER A 7 -44.29 23.71 31.50
C SER A 7 -43.37 22.53 31.93
N LEU A 8 -43.92 21.49 32.52
CA LEU A 8 -43.15 20.29 32.89
C LEU A 8 -42.64 19.53 31.65
N LEU A 9 -43.44 19.44 30.60
CA LEU A 9 -43.04 18.81 29.35
C LEU A 9 -41.91 19.60 28.64
N LEU A 10 -41.95 20.92 28.68
CA LEU A 10 -40.93 21.79 28.10
C LEU A 10 -39.61 21.70 28.87
N VAL A 11 -39.65 21.60 30.19
CA VAL A 11 -38.45 21.41 31.02
C VAL A 11 -37.82 20.04 30.80
N THR A 12 -38.62 18.95 30.69
CA THR A 12 -38.11 17.61 30.37
C THR A 12 -37.50 17.56 28.98
N LEU A 13 -38.07 18.22 27.98
CA LEU A 13 -37.52 18.32 26.64
C LEU A 13 -36.17 19.08 26.62
N LEU A 14 -36.06 20.17 27.39
CA LEU A 14 -34.80 20.93 27.52
C LEU A 14 -33.69 20.12 28.15
N VAL A 15 -34.00 19.31 29.19
CA VAL A 15 -33.04 18.41 29.84
C VAL A 15 -32.58 17.29 28.92
N MET A 16 -33.45 16.77 28.02
CA MET A 16 -33.08 15.78 27.05
C MET A 16 -32.17 16.34 25.94
N LEU A 17 -32.28 17.63 25.62
CA LEU A 17 -31.45 18.27 24.61
C LEU A 17 -30.05 18.65 25.14
N SER A 18 -29.83 18.73 26.41
CA SER A 18 -28.52 19.02 27.00
C SER A 18 -27.64 17.78 27.24
N SER A 19 -28.20 16.57 27.06
CA SER A 19 -27.49 15.30 27.35
C SER A 19 -26.57 14.81 26.25
N CYS A 20 -26.45 15.52 25.13
CA CYS A 20 -25.80 14.94 23.94
C CYS A 20 -24.39 15.45 23.62
N SER A 21 -23.80 16.37 24.39
CA SER A 21 -22.60 17.10 23.96
C SER A 21 -21.26 16.67 24.57
N GLU A 22 -21.25 15.95 25.68
CA GLU A 22 -19.97 15.68 26.38
C GLU A 22 -19.37 14.27 26.09
N PHE A 23 -20.17 13.33 25.63
CA PHE A 23 -19.73 11.94 25.47
C PHE A 23 -18.77 11.71 24.27
N TYR A 24 -18.65 12.67 23.36
CA TYR A 24 -17.82 12.54 22.13
C TYR A 24 -16.61 13.49 22.11
N SER A 25 -16.38 14.24 23.18
CA SER A 25 -15.25 15.19 23.25
C SER A 25 -13.96 14.58 23.79
N ASP A 26 -14.07 13.47 24.50
CA ASP A 26 -12.92 12.80 25.12
C ASP A 26 -12.30 11.76 24.17
N GLU A 27 -10.98 11.61 24.25
CA GLU A 27 -10.24 10.57 23.51
C GLU A 27 -10.71 9.19 23.95
N GLN A 28 -11.31 8.45 23.03
CA GLN A 28 -11.79 7.08 23.27
C GLN A 28 -10.80 6.02 22.79
N TYR A 29 -9.93 6.39 21.87
CA TYR A 29 -8.92 5.53 21.28
C TYR A 29 -7.58 6.24 21.26
N GLU A 30 -6.53 5.55 21.66
CA GLU A 30 -5.17 6.08 21.61
C GLU A 30 -4.78 6.50 20.18
N HIS A 31 -3.99 7.57 20.09
CA HIS A 31 -3.42 8.00 18.82
C HIS A 31 -2.28 7.09 18.39
N TYR A 32 -2.51 6.33 17.34
CA TYR A 32 -1.50 5.49 16.70
C TYR A 32 -1.08 6.04 15.36
N VAL A 33 0.23 5.96 15.07
CA VAL A 33 0.75 6.29 13.75
C VAL A 33 0.78 5.06 12.87
N SER A 34 0.32 5.19 11.64
CA SER A 34 0.28 4.11 10.65
C SER A 34 0.52 4.61 9.23
N PHE A 35 0.96 3.72 8.35
CA PHE A 35 0.88 3.97 6.91
C PHE A 35 -0.55 3.84 6.41
N LYS A 36 -0.94 4.70 5.47
CA LYS A 36 -2.17 4.51 4.71
C LYS A 36 -1.91 3.56 3.54
N ALA A 37 -1.72 2.30 3.86
CA ALA A 37 -1.51 1.23 2.89
C ALA A 37 -2.49 0.07 3.20
N PRO A 38 -2.80 -0.81 2.25
CA PRO A 38 -3.59 -2.00 2.53
C PRO A 38 -2.93 -2.85 3.62
N THR A 39 -3.71 -3.20 4.64
CA THR A 39 -3.22 -3.79 5.88
C THR A 39 -3.03 -5.31 5.85
N SER A 40 -3.38 -5.96 4.75
CA SER A 40 -3.42 -7.44 4.69
C SER A 40 -2.42 -8.06 3.72
N THR A 41 -1.83 -7.28 2.83
CA THR A 41 -1.00 -7.80 1.74
C THR A 41 0.01 -6.76 1.24
N VAL A 42 0.85 -7.20 0.31
CA VAL A 42 1.69 -6.30 -0.48
C VAL A 42 0.83 -5.29 -1.26
N SER A 43 1.10 -4.02 -1.05
CA SER A 43 0.41 -2.90 -1.70
C SER A 43 0.94 -2.68 -3.10
N ARG A 44 0.16 -3.02 -4.12
CA ARG A 44 0.53 -2.74 -5.51
C ARG A 44 0.40 -1.24 -5.80
N ILE A 45 1.51 -0.57 -6.08
CA ILE A 45 1.53 0.83 -6.50
C ILE A 45 1.87 0.93 -8.00
N ARG A 46 1.07 1.70 -8.73
CA ARG A 46 1.25 1.92 -10.17
C ARG A 46 1.88 3.29 -10.40
N LEU A 47 3.04 3.29 -11.08
CA LEU A 47 3.83 4.49 -11.34
C LEU A 47 4.06 4.65 -12.83
N LYS A 48 3.89 5.86 -13.37
CA LYS A 48 4.18 6.08 -14.78
C LYS A 48 5.69 5.94 -15.03
N TYR A 49 6.06 5.06 -15.98
CA TYR A 49 7.44 4.94 -16.41
C TYR A 49 7.89 6.23 -17.08
N ARG A 50 9.03 6.74 -16.69
CA ARG A 50 9.65 7.94 -17.25
C ARG A 50 11.13 7.67 -17.54
N LYS A 51 11.49 7.70 -18.81
CA LYS A 51 12.87 7.44 -19.22
C LYS A 51 13.80 8.53 -18.70
N GLY A 52 14.79 8.15 -17.89
CA GLY A 52 15.78 9.07 -17.35
C GLY A 52 15.26 10.12 -16.36
N GLN A 53 14.03 9.99 -15.89
CA GLN A 53 13.44 10.88 -14.88
C GLN A 53 12.84 10.06 -13.73
N PRO A 54 12.84 10.59 -12.51
CA PRO A 54 12.20 9.93 -11.39
C PRO A 54 10.67 9.90 -11.54
N SER A 55 10.07 8.82 -11.06
CA SER A 55 8.63 8.67 -10.91
C SER A 55 8.27 8.92 -9.45
N PRO A 56 7.64 10.07 -9.12
CA PRO A 56 7.34 10.42 -7.75
C PRO A 56 6.15 9.62 -7.22
N TYR A 57 6.21 9.28 -5.96
CA TYR A 57 5.13 8.69 -5.18
C TYR A 57 5.05 9.36 -3.81
N ARG A 58 3.86 9.52 -3.28
CA ARG A 58 3.63 10.07 -1.95
C ARG A 58 2.89 9.05 -1.09
N LEU A 59 3.57 8.53 -0.09
CA LEU A 59 3.00 7.59 0.86
C LEU A 59 2.41 8.36 2.05
N PRO A 60 1.08 8.30 2.27
CA PRO A 60 0.49 8.96 3.42
C PRO A 60 0.79 8.20 4.71
N LEU A 61 1.20 8.96 5.74
CA LEU A 61 1.22 8.54 7.13
C LEU A 61 0.01 9.19 7.82
N ILE A 62 -0.66 8.46 8.67
CA ILE A 62 -1.85 8.93 9.38
C ILE A 62 -1.71 8.73 10.87
N VAL A 63 -2.24 9.68 11.63
CA VAL A 63 -2.45 9.57 13.08
C VAL A 63 -3.92 9.21 13.29
N ALA A 64 -4.17 7.98 13.72
CA ALA A 64 -5.52 7.51 14.03
C ALA A 64 -5.83 7.82 15.51
N GLY A 65 -7.07 8.13 15.82
CA GLY A 65 -7.60 8.42 17.15
C GLY A 65 -9.05 8.83 17.04
N SER A 66 -9.72 9.06 18.15
CA SER A 66 -11.10 9.57 18.17
C SER A 66 -11.17 11.08 18.16
N THR A 67 -10.09 11.76 18.52
CA THR A 67 -9.95 13.22 18.49
C THR A 67 -8.85 13.64 17.53
N MET A 68 -8.74 14.95 17.30
CA MET A 68 -7.66 15.54 16.53
C MET A 68 -6.32 15.38 17.24
N ASN A 69 -5.27 15.12 16.45
CA ASN A 69 -3.91 15.17 16.98
C ASN A 69 -3.62 16.54 17.62
N ASN A 70 -3.24 16.56 18.87
CA ASN A 70 -3.04 17.78 19.66
C ASN A 70 -1.56 18.12 19.92
N LYS A 71 -0.64 17.38 19.33
CA LYS A 71 0.82 17.54 19.50
C LYS A 71 1.56 17.41 18.18
N ASP A 72 2.72 18.03 18.09
CA ASP A 72 3.67 17.79 17.01
C ASP A 72 4.24 16.37 17.15
N ILE A 73 4.31 15.67 16.03
CA ILE A 73 4.81 14.28 15.97
C ILE A 73 5.89 14.20 14.90
N ASP A 74 7.08 13.69 15.26
CA ASP A 74 8.15 13.37 14.34
C ASP A 74 8.23 11.85 14.15
N VAL A 75 7.72 11.36 13.02
CA VAL A 75 7.63 9.94 12.72
C VAL A 75 8.90 9.47 12.02
N HIS A 76 9.57 8.48 12.59
CA HIS A 76 10.80 7.88 12.04
C HIS A 76 10.44 6.64 11.21
N VAL A 77 10.77 6.67 9.93
CA VAL A 77 10.56 5.55 9.00
C VAL A 77 11.89 4.82 8.75
N GLY A 78 11.83 3.56 8.43
CA GLY A 78 13.00 2.73 8.07
C GLY A 78 12.67 1.71 6.99
N ILE A 79 13.69 0.99 6.55
CA ILE A 79 13.55 -0.19 5.68
C ILE A 79 13.33 -1.42 6.56
N ASP A 80 12.43 -2.30 6.15
CA ASP A 80 12.03 -3.51 6.89
C ASP A 80 12.14 -4.76 6.01
N ASN A 81 13.32 -5.32 5.98
CA ASN A 81 13.56 -6.54 5.20
C ASN A 81 12.94 -7.77 5.85
N ASP A 82 12.90 -7.81 7.18
CA ASP A 82 12.39 -8.97 7.93
C ASP A 82 10.93 -9.25 7.62
N THR A 83 10.10 -8.21 7.53
CA THR A 83 8.68 -8.38 7.15
C THR A 83 8.52 -8.92 5.72
N LEU A 84 9.37 -8.48 4.78
CA LEU A 84 9.35 -8.99 3.41
C LEU A 84 9.73 -10.48 3.35
N ASP A 85 10.77 -10.88 4.07
CA ASP A 85 11.25 -12.26 4.12
C ASP A 85 10.21 -13.19 4.78
N ILE A 86 9.62 -12.76 5.89
CA ILE A 86 8.52 -13.48 6.54
C ILE A 86 7.33 -13.63 5.59
N TYR A 87 6.93 -12.54 4.91
CA TYR A 87 5.83 -12.58 3.94
C TYR A 87 6.09 -13.57 2.82
N ASN A 88 7.27 -13.57 2.23
CA ASN A 88 7.66 -14.47 1.16
C ASN A 88 7.60 -15.93 1.62
N TYR A 89 8.17 -16.24 2.78
CA TYR A 89 8.15 -17.59 3.34
C TYR A 89 6.72 -18.07 3.66
N GLU A 90 5.91 -17.24 4.31
CA GLU A 90 4.52 -17.61 4.68
C GLU A 90 3.64 -17.88 3.45
N HIS A 91 3.87 -17.19 2.32
CA HIS A 91 3.01 -17.30 1.14
C HIS A 91 3.52 -18.26 0.06
N TYR A 92 4.83 -18.43 -0.04
CA TYR A 92 5.46 -19.19 -1.12
C TYR A 92 6.30 -20.38 -0.65
N TYR A 93 6.56 -20.50 0.67
CA TYR A 93 7.42 -21.52 1.25
C TYR A 93 8.77 -21.59 0.52
N GLU A 94 9.16 -22.76 0.03
CA GLU A 94 10.42 -23.00 -0.70
C GLU A 94 10.39 -22.55 -2.17
N ARG A 95 9.31 -21.91 -2.63
CA ARG A 95 9.16 -21.43 -4.00
C ARG A 95 9.78 -20.04 -4.15
N GLU A 96 11.10 -19.95 -4.00
CA GLU A 96 11.87 -18.70 -4.12
C GLU A 96 11.72 -18.02 -5.49
N ASP A 97 11.38 -18.78 -6.53
CA ASP A 97 11.07 -18.26 -7.86
C ASP A 97 9.83 -17.36 -7.91
N LEU A 98 8.98 -17.42 -6.87
CA LEU A 98 7.77 -16.60 -6.73
C LEU A 98 7.94 -15.42 -5.77
N TYR A 99 9.07 -15.33 -5.09
CA TYR A 99 9.31 -14.32 -4.07
C TYR A 99 9.26 -12.90 -4.62
N TYR A 100 8.79 -12.01 -3.81
CA TYR A 100 9.03 -10.59 -4.00
C TYR A 100 10.47 -10.28 -3.64
N LYS A 101 11.12 -9.46 -4.45
CA LYS A 101 12.50 -9.03 -4.24
C LYS A 101 12.53 -7.63 -3.67
N GLN A 102 13.41 -7.40 -2.71
CA GLN A 102 13.64 -6.05 -2.21
C GLN A 102 14.18 -5.16 -3.35
N LEU A 103 13.56 -3.99 -3.52
CA LEU A 103 14.04 -2.99 -4.46
C LEU A 103 15.43 -2.47 -4.03
N PRO A 104 16.47 -2.58 -4.88
CA PRO A 104 17.79 -2.08 -4.53
C PRO A 104 17.81 -0.54 -4.37
N GLU A 105 18.65 -0.04 -3.48
CA GLU A 105 18.70 1.38 -3.09
C GLU A 105 18.96 2.36 -4.23
N ASN A 106 19.67 1.92 -5.29
CA ASN A 106 19.94 2.75 -6.47
C ASN A 106 18.69 3.02 -7.35
N PHE A 107 17.56 2.35 -7.09
CA PHE A 107 16.33 2.52 -7.85
C PHE A 107 15.26 3.35 -7.14
N TYR A 108 15.55 3.86 -5.95
CA TYR A 108 14.68 4.80 -5.25
C TYR A 108 15.48 5.83 -4.46
N SER A 109 14.85 6.92 -4.12
CA SER A 109 15.36 7.89 -3.15
C SER A 109 14.25 8.42 -2.26
N ILE A 110 14.53 8.48 -0.98
CA ILE A 110 13.66 9.04 0.05
C ILE A 110 14.40 10.24 0.62
N PRO A 111 13.96 11.47 0.31
CA PRO A 111 14.66 12.68 0.73
C PRO A 111 14.71 12.84 2.25
N ASN A 112 13.68 12.39 2.94
CA ASN A 112 13.59 12.45 4.38
C ASN A 112 12.87 11.20 4.94
N TYR A 113 13.48 10.56 5.93
CA TYR A 113 12.89 9.43 6.66
C TYR A 113 12.19 9.89 7.95
N ASP A 114 12.37 11.15 8.35
CA ASP A 114 11.75 11.75 9.51
C ASP A 114 10.60 12.64 9.05
N ILE A 115 9.37 12.22 9.29
CA ILE A 115 8.17 12.86 8.76
C ILE A 115 7.47 13.60 9.89
N HIS A 116 7.41 14.92 9.76
CA HIS A 116 6.74 15.81 10.72
C HIS A 116 5.24 15.88 10.46
N ILE A 117 4.43 15.64 11.51
CA ILE A 117 2.98 15.80 11.52
C ILE A 117 2.66 16.87 12.57
N PRO A 118 2.25 18.08 12.15
CA PRO A 118 1.95 19.17 13.09
C PRO A 118 0.74 18.88 13.97
N ALA A 119 0.70 19.52 15.13
CA ALA A 119 -0.51 19.58 15.95
C ALA A 119 -1.69 20.13 15.12
N GLY A 120 -2.85 19.49 15.24
CA GLY A 120 -4.05 19.81 14.45
C GLY A 120 -4.13 19.09 13.10
N GLU A 121 -3.07 18.41 12.68
CA GLU A 121 -3.05 17.59 11.46
C GLU A 121 -3.05 16.11 11.84
N CYS A 122 -3.78 15.30 11.06
CA CYS A 122 -3.84 13.84 11.24
C CYS A 122 -3.14 13.08 10.12
N GLN A 123 -2.47 13.78 9.21
CA GLN A 123 -1.80 13.17 8.06
C GLN A 123 -0.58 13.97 7.64
N ALA A 124 0.48 13.26 7.22
CA ALA A 124 1.57 13.81 6.43
C ALA A 124 1.89 12.90 5.24
N LEU A 125 2.65 13.40 4.28
CA LEU A 125 3.04 12.69 3.07
C LEU A 125 4.56 12.49 3.06
N MET A 126 4.97 11.24 2.91
CA MET A 126 6.36 10.87 2.69
C MET A 126 6.63 10.82 1.19
N ASP A 127 7.54 11.64 0.71
CA ASP A 127 7.93 11.66 -0.69
C ASP A 127 8.94 10.54 -0.99
N ILE A 128 8.67 9.78 -2.05
CA ILE A 128 9.52 8.70 -2.56
C ILE A 128 9.68 8.92 -4.06
N ASN A 129 10.91 8.91 -4.56
CA ASN A 129 11.19 9.01 -5.98
C ASN A 129 11.76 7.69 -6.49
N PHE A 130 11.12 7.09 -7.49
CA PHE A 130 11.56 5.83 -8.10
C PHE A 130 12.27 6.09 -9.43
N ASN A 131 13.36 5.36 -9.68
CA ASN A 131 14.06 5.37 -10.96
C ASN A 131 14.04 3.95 -11.55
N PHE A 132 13.46 3.80 -12.72
CA PHE A 132 13.32 2.50 -13.37
C PHE A 132 14.39 2.20 -14.41
N ASN A 133 15.33 3.11 -14.64
CA ASN A 133 16.34 2.95 -15.66
C ASN A 133 17.33 1.80 -15.28
N GLY A 134 17.32 0.75 -16.09
CA GLY A 134 18.15 -0.45 -15.84
C GLY A 134 17.58 -1.46 -14.82
N LEU A 135 16.38 -1.23 -14.29
CA LEU A 135 15.68 -2.19 -13.45
C LEU A 135 15.02 -3.27 -14.32
N ASP A 136 15.20 -4.55 -13.96
CA ASP A 136 14.46 -5.65 -14.61
C ASP A 136 12.99 -5.64 -14.15
N LEU A 137 12.12 -5.08 -14.99
CA LEU A 137 10.70 -4.94 -14.69
C LEU A 137 9.90 -6.25 -14.84
N SER A 138 10.54 -7.36 -15.17
CA SER A 138 9.92 -8.68 -15.13
C SER A 138 9.89 -9.29 -13.73
N GLU A 139 10.65 -8.75 -12.81
CA GLU A 139 10.70 -9.17 -11.41
C GLU A 139 9.68 -8.43 -10.55
N LYS A 140 9.34 -9.02 -9.40
CA LYS A 140 8.41 -8.43 -8.44
C LYS A 140 9.16 -7.62 -7.39
N TRP A 141 9.41 -6.35 -7.67
CA TRP A 141 10.15 -5.45 -6.77
C TRP A 141 9.27 -4.84 -5.71
N VAL A 142 9.70 -4.91 -4.46
CA VAL A 142 9.01 -4.35 -3.28
C VAL A 142 9.94 -3.43 -2.53
N LEU A 143 9.43 -2.26 -2.15
CA LEU A 143 10.07 -1.38 -1.16
C LEU A 143 9.39 -1.64 0.19
N PRO A 144 10.08 -2.32 1.13
CA PRO A 144 9.57 -2.59 2.46
C PRO A 144 9.87 -1.43 3.40
N LEU A 145 8.85 -0.84 4.00
CA LEU A 145 8.97 0.28 4.94
C LEU A 145 8.37 -0.08 6.29
N ILE A 146 8.94 0.47 7.36
CA ILE A 146 8.43 0.35 8.73
C ILE A 146 8.43 1.70 9.43
N ILE A 147 7.41 1.97 10.23
CA ILE A 147 7.41 3.05 11.23
C ILE A 147 8.15 2.51 12.44
N LYS A 148 9.30 3.11 12.74
CA LYS A 148 10.11 2.72 13.91
C LYS A 148 9.34 3.03 15.18
N ASP A 149 9.48 2.17 16.16
CA ASP A 149 8.88 2.31 17.47
C ASP A 149 9.99 2.27 18.54
N ASP A 150 10.04 3.31 19.37
CA ASP A 150 11.01 3.43 20.44
C ASP A 150 10.37 4.18 21.63
N PRO A 151 10.59 3.75 22.87
CA PRO A 151 10.02 4.42 24.06
C PRO A 151 10.40 5.90 24.20
N SER A 152 11.46 6.35 23.52
CA SER A 152 11.86 7.77 23.52
C SER A 152 11.07 8.64 22.55
N TYR A 153 10.33 8.03 21.62
CA TYR A 153 9.54 8.79 20.64
C TYR A 153 8.27 9.37 21.25
N ASN A 154 7.80 10.46 20.68
CA ASN A 154 6.58 11.12 21.15
C ASN A 154 5.30 10.57 20.49
N TYR A 155 5.39 9.43 19.82
CA TYR A 155 4.28 8.70 19.22
C TYR A 155 4.41 7.20 19.52
N THR A 156 3.33 6.49 19.26
CA THR A 156 3.28 5.01 19.28
C THR A 156 2.88 4.52 17.89
N SER A 157 3.61 3.58 17.34
CA SER A 157 3.23 2.94 16.08
C SER A 157 2.00 2.06 16.29
N HIS A 158 1.21 1.86 15.25
CA HIS A 158 0.00 1.08 15.35
C HIS A 158 0.32 -0.40 15.69
N PRO A 159 -0.22 -0.99 16.78
CA PRO A 159 0.18 -2.31 17.28
C PRO A 159 -0.25 -3.48 16.39
N ARG A 160 -1.18 -3.25 15.46
CA ARG A 160 -1.61 -4.32 14.54
C ARG A 160 -0.57 -4.50 13.45
N LYS A 161 -0.19 -5.78 13.21
CA LYS A 161 0.63 -6.19 12.08
C LYS A 161 0.06 -5.55 10.78
N ASN A 162 0.95 -5.08 9.92
CA ASN A 162 0.64 -4.44 8.64
C ASN A 162 0.04 -3.02 8.67
N PHE A 163 -0.02 -2.37 9.84
CA PHE A 163 -0.34 -0.94 9.92
C PHE A 163 0.91 -0.09 10.12
N ASN A 164 1.88 -0.60 10.86
CA ASN A 164 3.18 0.05 11.06
C ASN A 164 4.20 -0.29 9.99
N ASN A 165 3.91 -1.22 9.08
CA ASN A 165 4.74 -1.52 7.92
C ASN A 165 3.98 -1.38 6.60
N ALA A 166 4.71 -1.19 5.50
CA ALA A 166 4.17 -1.08 4.15
C ALA A 166 5.09 -1.80 3.16
N LEU A 167 4.60 -2.89 2.58
CA LEU A 167 5.27 -3.59 1.48
C LEU A 167 4.76 -3.02 0.14
N LEU A 168 5.49 -2.06 -0.44
CA LEU A 168 5.08 -1.38 -1.66
C LEU A 168 5.58 -2.14 -2.89
N TRP A 169 4.70 -2.88 -3.55
CA TRP A 169 5.02 -3.55 -4.81
C TRP A 169 4.99 -2.57 -5.98
N ILE A 170 6.15 -2.33 -6.55
CA ILE A 170 6.36 -1.35 -7.61
C ILE A 170 5.93 -1.94 -8.96
N THR A 171 4.91 -1.34 -9.58
CA THR A 171 4.45 -1.75 -10.91
C THR A 171 4.42 -0.54 -11.84
N PRO A 172 5.49 -0.34 -12.63
CA PRO A 172 5.50 0.71 -13.63
C PRO A 172 4.42 0.49 -14.70
N PHE A 173 3.92 1.60 -15.26
CA PHE A 173 3.04 1.56 -16.40
C PHE A 173 3.46 2.59 -17.46
N ASN A 174 3.18 2.32 -18.72
CA ASN A 174 3.28 3.24 -19.84
C ASN A 174 1.93 3.34 -20.58
N ASP A 175 1.88 4.07 -21.65
CA ASP A 175 0.63 4.31 -22.40
C ASP A 175 0.13 3.04 -23.12
N PHE A 176 0.96 2.00 -23.21
CA PHE A 176 0.65 0.71 -23.86
C PHE A 176 0.42 -0.43 -22.86
N SER A 177 0.75 -0.27 -21.60
CA SER A 177 0.56 -1.33 -20.60
C SER A 177 -0.90 -1.36 -20.10
N GLY A 178 -1.37 -2.55 -19.75
CA GLY A 178 -2.73 -2.74 -19.25
C GLY A 178 -3.31 -4.10 -19.59
N ASN A 179 -4.60 -4.26 -19.38
CA ASN A 179 -5.30 -5.50 -19.71
C ASN A 179 -5.81 -5.46 -21.15
N TYR A 180 -5.48 -6.49 -21.92
CA TYR A 180 -5.92 -6.67 -23.29
C TYR A 180 -6.87 -7.85 -23.39
N GLY A 181 -7.97 -7.68 -24.12
CA GLY A 181 -8.85 -8.77 -24.49
C GLY A 181 -8.17 -9.66 -25.52
N THR A 182 -8.14 -10.96 -25.26
CA THR A 182 -7.46 -11.96 -26.10
C THR A 182 -8.41 -13.09 -26.49
N THR A 183 -9.67 -12.77 -26.77
CA THR A 183 -10.76 -13.73 -27.04
C THR A 183 -10.49 -14.70 -28.20
N ALA A 184 -9.56 -14.37 -29.09
CA ALA A 184 -9.11 -15.25 -30.20
C ALA A 184 -7.80 -15.98 -29.92
N LEU A 185 -7.20 -15.80 -28.71
CA LEU A 185 -5.95 -16.46 -28.39
C LEU A 185 -6.15 -17.89 -27.93
N ASN A 186 -5.71 -18.82 -28.76
CA ASN A 186 -5.63 -20.24 -28.46
C ASN A 186 -4.18 -20.61 -28.15
N VAL A 187 -3.93 -21.19 -27.00
CA VAL A 187 -2.63 -21.70 -26.59
C VAL A 187 -2.68 -23.22 -26.62
N PHE A 188 -1.86 -23.83 -27.44
CA PHE A 188 -1.77 -25.32 -27.57
C PHE A 188 -0.59 -25.80 -26.71
N PRO A 189 -0.84 -26.50 -25.58
CA PRO A 189 0.22 -27.23 -24.87
C PRO A 189 0.79 -28.35 -25.73
N GLU A 190 2.07 -28.70 -25.53
CA GLU A 190 2.83 -29.62 -26.39
C GLU A 190 2.13 -30.95 -26.69
N ASP A 191 1.34 -31.49 -25.76
CA ASP A 191 0.75 -32.83 -25.87
C ASP A 191 -0.77 -32.85 -26.06
N THR A 192 -1.40 -31.74 -26.36
CA THR A 192 -2.87 -31.70 -26.45
C THR A 192 -3.37 -31.02 -27.72
N ASN A 193 -4.33 -31.69 -28.38
CA ASN A 193 -5.11 -31.08 -29.46
C ASN A 193 -6.21 -30.14 -28.96
N LYS A 194 -6.27 -29.86 -27.62
CA LYS A 194 -7.24 -28.98 -27.02
C LYS A 194 -6.57 -27.66 -26.65
N PRO A 195 -6.94 -26.55 -27.29
CA PRO A 195 -6.39 -25.27 -26.94
C PRO A 195 -6.87 -24.80 -25.56
N LEU A 196 -5.99 -24.12 -24.85
CA LEU A 196 -6.38 -23.27 -23.72
C LEU A 196 -6.82 -21.91 -24.25
N VAL A 197 -8.04 -21.51 -23.96
CA VAL A 197 -8.54 -20.18 -24.29
C VAL A 197 -8.11 -19.23 -23.18
N VAL A 198 -7.57 -18.09 -23.58
CA VAL A 198 -7.14 -17.04 -22.64
C VAL A 198 -7.86 -15.75 -23.00
N ASP A 199 -8.81 -15.38 -22.18
CA ASP A 199 -9.72 -14.25 -22.45
C ASP A 199 -9.05 -12.88 -22.27
N THR A 200 -8.10 -12.77 -21.36
CA THR A 200 -7.41 -11.52 -21.05
C THR A 200 -5.92 -11.72 -20.79
N ARG A 201 -5.13 -10.72 -21.17
CA ARG A 201 -3.69 -10.66 -20.91
C ARG A 201 -3.32 -9.30 -20.34
N GLU A 202 -2.52 -9.31 -19.28
CA GLU A 202 -1.88 -8.10 -18.77
C GLU A 202 -0.57 -7.88 -19.54
N ALA A 203 -0.40 -6.67 -20.09
CA ALA A 203 0.82 -6.20 -20.70
C ALA A 203 1.64 -5.44 -19.68
N TYR A 204 2.90 -5.84 -19.52
CA TYR A 204 3.85 -5.26 -18.58
C TYR A 204 4.85 -4.38 -19.32
N VAL A 205 5.40 -3.40 -18.60
CA VAL A 205 6.35 -2.43 -19.17
C VAL A 205 7.76 -3.03 -19.26
N VAL A 206 8.43 -2.78 -20.37
CA VAL A 206 9.88 -2.93 -20.53
C VAL A 206 10.56 -1.56 -20.44
N ASP A 207 10.03 -0.59 -21.21
CA ASP A 207 10.47 0.79 -21.23
C ASP A 207 9.30 1.73 -21.58
N GLU A 208 9.60 2.99 -21.93
CA GLU A 208 8.59 4.02 -22.22
C GLU A 208 7.63 3.61 -23.35
N ASN A 209 8.11 2.91 -24.38
CA ASN A 209 7.35 2.55 -25.57
C ASN A 209 7.25 1.03 -25.80
N THR A 210 7.77 0.23 -24.90
CA THR A 210 7.85 -1.22 -25.04
C THR A 210 7.13 -1.93 -23.92
N ILE A 211 6.37 -2.95 -24.27
CA ILE A 211 5.67 -3.83 -23.35
C ILE A 211 6.01 -5.28 -23.63
N PHE A 212 5.78 -6.17 -22.68
CA PHE A 212 5.85 -7.60 -22.85
C PHE A 212 4.62 -8.29 -22.29
N PHE A 213 4.39 -9.50 -22.75
CA PHE A 213 3.38 -10.41 -22.25
C PHE A 213 4.04 -11.71 -21.82
N TYR A 214 3.56 -12.30 -20.74
CA TYR A 214 3.94 -13.69 -20.43
C TYR A 214 3.28 -14.67 -21.42
N ALA A 215 4.04 -15.65 -21.89
CA ALA A 215 3.55 -16.64 -22.84
C ALA A 215 2.52 -17.60 -22.20
N GLY A 216 1.59 -18.08 -23.01
CA GLY A 216 0.61 -19.06 -22.58
C GLY A 216 -0.28 -18.59 -21.42
N ALA A 217 -0.57 -19.46 -20.46
CA ALA A 217 -1.37 -19.17 -19.28
C ALA A 217 -0.58 -18.60 -18.09
N ILE A 218 0.71 -18.29 -18.27
CA ILE A 218 1.62 -17.79 -17.25
C ILE A 218 1.26 -16.34 -16.93
N LYS A 219 1.25 -15.98 -15.65
CA LYS A 219 0.95 -14.62 -15.17
C LYS A 219 2.15 -13.93 -14.49
N GLU A 220 3.25 -14.68 -14.30
CA GLU A 220 4.45 -14.22 -13.61
C GLU A 220 5.69 -14.94 -14.10
N LYS A 221 6.86 -14.39 -13.86
CA LYS A 221 8.14 -15.03 -14.17
C LYS A 221 8.31 -16.30 -13.31
N ARG A 222 8.67 -17.40 -13.95
CA ARG A 222 8.98 -18.68 -13.29
C ARG A 222 10.30 -19.20 -13.82
N THR A 223 11.19 -19.56 -12.91
CA THR A 223 12.52 -20.06 -13.25
C THR A 223 12.57 -21.58 -13.37
N ASP A 224 11.61 -22.29 -12.79
CA ASP A 224 11.54 -23.75 -12.75
C ASP A 224 11.00 -24.41 -14.03
N ARG A 225 10.46 -23.62 -14.95
CA ARG A 225 10.06 -24.13 -16.27
C ARG A 225 11.01 -23.63 -17.34
N LYS A 226 11.75 -24.57 -17.93
CA LYS A 226 12.34 -24.33 -19.23
C LYS A 226 11.19 -23.99 -20.18
N SER A 227 10.94 -22.72 -20.42
CA SER A 227 10.14 -22.31 -21.56
C SER A 227 10.97 -22.62 -22.79
N VAL A 228 10.70 -23.78 -23.37
CA VAL A 228 11.13 -24.04 -24.74
C VAL A 228 10.28 -23.12 -25.60
N VAL A 229 10.89 -22.06 -26.10
CA VAL A 229 10.34 -21.21 -27.16
C VAL A 229 10.60 -21.91 -28.47
#